data_e65b2c7dcccedc1f6c6ef8d76713b8eb
#
_entry.id   e65b2c7dcccedc1f6c6ef8d76713b8eb
#
_cell.length_a   1.000
_cell.length_b   1.000
_cell.length_c   1.000
_cell.angle_alpha   90.00
_cell.angle_beta   90.00
_cell.angle_gamma   90.00
#
_symmetry.space_group_name_H-M   'P 1'
#
loop_
_entity.id
_entity.type
_entity.pdbx_description
1 polymer ?
#
loop_
_entity_poly.entity_id
_entity_poly.type
_entity_poly.pdbx_seq_one_letter_code
_entity_poly.pdbx_strand_id
1 'polypeptide(L)'
;MTASAIAEAICALAPAGVNKHRGVVATSPAPALPWLVVSQGVPAIVERSLASTAHANVGDVLLTVAGTSEASALWVMDRAIAAYEGARPVVAGWVLSPLERLGDVKIFPDDVVIANVNTRVMVAKATFRYTATRAA
;
A
#
# COMPACT_ATOMS: atom_id res chain seq x y z
N MET A 1 -10.07 -17.23 4.87
CA MET A 1 -9.70 -15.84 4.55
C MET A 1 -9.14 -15.81 3.15
N THR A 2 -9.53 -14.87 2.40
CA THR A 2 -8.94 -14.66 1.09
C THR A 2 -8.03 -13.43 1.11
N ALA A 3 -6.80 -13.58 0.64
CA ALA A 3 -5.88 -12.46 0.48
C ALA A 3 -6.48 -11.36 -0.41
N SER A 4 -7.31 -11.75 -1.37
CA SER A 4 -8.02 -10.83 -2.26
C SER A 4 -8.98 -9.89 -1.52
N ALA A 5 -9.75 -10.39 -0.54
CA ALA A 5 -10.68 -9.56 0.23
C ALA A 5 -9.94 -8.52 1.07
N ILE A 6 -8.82 -8.90 1.67
CA ILE A 6 -7.95 -7.97 2.41
C ILE A 6 -7.34 -6.94 1.46
N ALA A 7 -6.86 -7.38 0.30
CA ALA A 7 -6.28 -6.50 -0.70
C ALA A 7 -7.29 -5.44 -1.17
N GLU A 8 -8.53 -5.83 -1.42
CA GLU A 8 -9.59 -4.88 -1.80
C GLU A 8 -9.89 -3.88 -0.68
N ALA A 9 -10.02 -4.34 0.56
CA ALA A 9 -10.29 -3.49 1.70
C ALA A 9 -9.16 -2.47 1.94
N ILE A 10 -7.91 -2.89 1.81
CA ILE A 10 -6.76 -2.01 1.95
C ILE A 10 -6.68 -1.01 0.79
N CYS A 11 -6.91 -1.46 -0.43
CA CYS A 11 -6.90 -0.57 -1.59
C CYS A 11 -8.00 0.50 -1.51
N ALA A 12 -9.13 0.18 -0.89
CA ALA A 12 -10.23 1.11 -0.69
C ALA A 12 -9.89 2.26 0.28
N LEU A 13 -8.84 2.14 1.08
CA LEU A 13 -8.38 3.20 1.97
C LEU A 13 -7.65 4.34 1.25
N ALA A 14 -7.28 4.15 -0.01
CA ALA A 14 -6.51 5.15 -0.76
C ALA A 14 -7.22 6.50 -0.78
N PRO A 15 -6.48 7.62 -0.61
CA PRO A 15 -7.09 8.94 -0.53
C PRO A 15 -7.74 9.36 -1.85
N ALA A 16 -8.80 10.14 -1.77
CA ALA A 16 -9.44 10.74 -2.93
C ALA A 16 -8.50 11.77 -3.59
N GLY A 17 -8.61 11.95 -4.89
CA GLY A 17 -7.82 12.92 -5.65
C GLY A 17 -6.39 12.49 -5.96
N VAL A 18 -6.04 11.27 -5.64
CA VAL A 18 -4.75 10.66 -5.97
C VAL A 18 -4.95 9.56 -7.00
N ASN A 19 -4.12 9.55 -8.05
CA ASN A 19 -4.13 8.47 -9.03
C ASN A 19 -3.57 7.21 -8.37
N LYS A 20 -4.42 6.23 -8.13
CA LYS A 20 -4.01 4.99 -7.50
C LYS A 20 -4.00 3.82 -8.48
N HIS A 21 -3.05 2.92 -8.25
CA HIS A 21 -2.93 1.66 -8.98
C HIS A 21 -2.74 0.53 -7.98
N ARG A 22 -3.15 -0.66 -8.34
CA ARG A 22 -3.02 -1.84 -7.50
C ARG A 22 -1.97 -2.78 -8.10
N GLY A 23 -0.92 -3.03 -7.32
CA GLY A 23 0.16 -3.95 -7.69
C GLY A 23 1.14 -3.37 -8.69
N VAL A 24 0.68 -2.91 -9.82
CA VAL A 24 1.53 -2.43 -10.92
C VAL A 24 0.88 -1.25 -11.64
N VAL A 25 1.72 -0.40 -12.20
CA VAL A 25 1.27 0.71 -13.05
C VAL A 25 1.32 0.27 -14.51
N ALA A 26 0.26 0.56 -15.26
CA ALA A 26 0.24 0.29 -16.70
C ALA A 26 1.34 1.08 -17.43
N THR A 27 2.01 0.43 -18.36
CA THR A 27 3.11 1.06 -19.10
C THR A 27 2.68 1.65 -20.44
N SER A 28 1.49 1.25 -20.93
CA SER A 28 1.00 1.75 -22.22
C SER A 28 -0.54 1.84 -22.22
N PRO A 29 -1.11 3.06 -22.19
CA PRO A 29 -0.42 4.33 -21.95
C PRO A 29 0.05 4.48 -20.51
N ALA A 30 1.19 5.13 -20.32
CA ALA A 30 1.67 5.41 -18.97
C ALA A 30 0.75 6.44 -18.29
N PRO A 31 0.32 6.21 -17.04
CA PRO A 31 -0.53 7.15 -16.32
C PRO A 31 0.24 8.43 -15.98
N ALA A 32 -0.51 9.51 -15.80
CA ALA A 32 0.08 10.79 -15.40
C ALA A 32 0.63 10.72 -13.97
N LEU A 33 1.79 11.32 -13.76
CA LEU A 33 2.35 11.53 -12.43
C LEU A 33 1.68 12.75 -11.76
N PRO A 34 1.60 12.81 -10.43
CA PRO A 34 2.01 11.78 -9.48
C PRO A 34 1.01 10.64 -9.33
N TRP A 35 1.48 9.47 -8.92
CA TRP A 35 0.61 8.33 -8.66
C TRP A 35 1.07 7.52 -7.44
N LEU A 36 0.15 6.68 -6.96
CA LEU A 36 0.34 5.79 -5.82
C LEU A 36 0.08 4.35 -6.26
N VAL A 37 0.99 3.45 -5.92
CA VAL A 37 0.80 2.01 -6.10
C VAL A 37 0.65 1.36 -4.73
N VAL A 38 -0.41 0.59 -4.56
CA VAL A 38 -0.66 -0.22 -3.37
C VAL A 38 -0.32 -1.66 -3.70
N SER A 39 0.71 -2.21 -3.05
CA SER A 39 1.17 -3.58 -3.25
C SER A 39 1.04 -4.36 -1.96
N GLN A 40 0.67 -5.63 -2.06
CA GLN A 40 0.50 -6.49 -0.91
C GLN A 40 1.05 -7.88 -1.18
N GLY A 41 1.60 -8.50 -0.14
CA GLY A 41 1.92 -9.92 -0.14
C GLY A 41 0.75 -10.77 0.34
N VAL A 42 0.89 -12.07 0.24
CA VAL A 42 -0.02 -13.01 0.89
C VAL A 42 0.30 -13.01 2.39
N PRO A 43 -0.70 -12.81 3.27
CA PRO A 43 -0.46 -12.79 4.71
C PRO A 43 0.13 -14.12 5.22
N ALA A 44 1.09 -14.03 6.12
CA ALA A 44 1.66 -15.19 6.78
C ALA A 44 0.75 -15.64 7.94
N ILE A 45 0.50 -16.94 8.02
CA ILE A 45 -0.28 -17.53 9.12
C ILE A 45 0.62 -17.64 10.35
N VAL A 46 0.21 -16.99 11.45
CA VAL A 46 0.96 -17.00 12.71
C VAL A 46 0.29 -17.83 13.80
N GLU A 47 -0.98 -18.17 13.61
CA GLU A 47 -1.73 -19.00 14.58
C GLU A 47 -2.71 -19.90 13.85
N ARG A 48 -2.72 -21.17 14.23
CA ARG A 48 -3.66 -22.19 13.72
C ARG A 48 -4.34 -22.91 14.87
N SER A 49 -5.56 -23.38 14.64
CA SER A 49 -6.22 -24.30 15.54
C SER A 49 -5.63 -25.72 15.40
N LEU A 50 -6.01 -26.62 16.31
CA LEU A 50 -5.65 -28.05 16.22
C LEU A 50 -6.18 -28.70 14.94
N ALA A 51 -7.24 -28.16 14.36
CA ALA A 51 -7.77 -28.59 13.05
C ALA A 51 -7.07 -27.94 11.85
N SER A 52 -5.95 -27.27 12.06
CA SER A 52 -5.20 -26.52 11.05
C SER A 52 -5.95 -25.36 10.40
N THR A 53 -7.00 -24.86 11.04
CA THR A 53 -7.69 -23.65 10.59
C THR A 53 -6.92 -22.41 11.01
N ALA A 54 -6.65 -21.51 10.07
CA ALA A 54 -5.94 -20.26 10.36
C ALA A 54 -6.80 -19.35 11.23
N HIS A 55 -6.24 -18.88 12.36
CA HIS A 55 -6.88 -17.95 13.28
C HIS A 55 -6.29 -16.56 13.25
N ALA A 56 -5.00 -16.44 12.98
CA ALA A 56 -4.33 -15.15 12.90
C ALA A 56 -3.33 -15.13 11.76
N ASN A 57 -3.23 -13.98 11.10
CA ASN A 57 -2.30 -13.75 10.00
C ASN A 57 -1.64 -12.39 10.20
N VAL A 58 -0.40 -12.27 9.73
CA VAL A 58 0.33 -11.01 9.68
C VAL A 58 0.63 -10.70 8.23
N GLY A 59 0.36 -9.48 7.81
CA GLY A 59 0.63 -9.05 6.45
C GLY A 59 1.23 -7.66 6.39
N ASP A 60 1.92 -7.39 5.30
CA ASP A 60 2.51 -6.09 5.01
C ASP A 60 1.88 -5.47 3.77
N VAL A 61 1.77 -4.15 3.80
CA VAL A 61 1.33 -3.32 2.66
C VAL A 61 2.47 -2.39 2.29
N LEU A 62 2.83 -2.38 1.02
CA LEU A 62 3.81 -1.45 0.49
C LEU A 62 3.11 -0.38 -0.34
N LEU A 63 3.31 0.88 0.03
CA LEU A 63 2.88 2.02 -0.76
C LEU A 63 4.08 2.58 -1.50
N THR A 64 3.98 2.66 -2.82
CA THR A 64 5.00 3.28 -3.67
C THR A 64 4.40 4.50 -4.34
N VAL A 65 5.03 5.62 -4.15
CA VAL A 65 4.62 6.90 -4.74
C VAL A 65 5.66 7.32 -5.75
N ALA A 66 5.23 7.83 -6.89
CA ALA A 66 6.11 8.44 -7.88
C ALA A 66 5.60 9.83 -8.26
N GLY A 67 6.51 10.75 -8.42
CA GLY A 67 6.22 12.13 -8.83
C GLY A 67 7.35 12.70 -9.67
N THR A 68 7.07 13.81 -10.32
CA THR A 68 8.05 14.51 -11.16
C THR A 68 9.05 15.34 -10.34
N SER A 69 8.73 15.59 -9.07
CA SER A 69 9.56 16.34 -8.13
C SER A 69 9.44 15.77 -6.73
N GLU A 70 10.38 16.13 -5.87
CA GLU A 70 10.32 15.78 -4.45
C GLU A 70 9.03 16.31 -3.82
N ALA A 71 8.65 17.54 -4.15
CA ALA A 71 7.44 18.16 -3.60
C ALA A 71 6.17 17.40 -3.99
N SER A 72 6.04 16.96 -5.24
CA SER A 72 4.86 16.20 -5.67
C SER A 72 4.82 14.81 -5.07
N ALA A 73 5.95 14.14 -4.92
CA ALA A 73 6.03 12.83 -4.27
C ALA A 73 5.69 12.95 -2.78
N LEU A 74 6.20 13.96 -2.08
CA LEU A 74 5.85 14.25 -0.68
C LEU A 74 4.37 14.52 -0.51
N TRP A 75 3.77 15.31 -1.39
CA TRP A 75 2.36 15.64 -1.33
C TRP A 75 1.48 14.37 -1.38
N VAL A 76 1.76 13.47 -2.30
CA VAL A 76 1.03 12.20 -2.41
C VAL A 76 1.31 11.31 -1.20
N MET A 77 2.57 11.21 -0.77
CA MET A 77 2.94 10.37 0.37
C MET A 77 2.30 10.85 1.67
N ASP A 78 2.25 12.16 1.91
CA ASP A 78 1.58 12.70 3.09
C ASP A 78 0.10 12.33 3.12
N ARG A 79 -0.57 12.41 1.99
CA ARG A 79 -1.97 12.01 1.89
C ARG A 79 -2.15 10.51 2.08
N ALA A 80 -1.26 9.72 1.51
CA ALA A 80 -1.28 8.26 1.65
C ALA A 80 -1.06 7.86 3.12
N ILE A 81 -0.08 8.43 3.79
CA ILE A 81 0.19 8.14 5.21
C ILE A 81 -1.02 8.55 6.06
N ALA A 82 -1.60 9.71 5.83
CA ALA A 82 -2.78 10.16 6.56
C ALA A 82 -3.98 9.22 6.38
N ALA A 83 -4.13 8.62 5.21
CA ALA A 83 -5.20 7.68 4.93
C ALA A 83 -4.96 6.27 5.50
N TYR A 84 -3.71 5.82 5.51
CA TYR A 84 -3.36 4.43 5.87
C TYR A 84 -2.90 4.27 7.32
N GLU A 85 -2.11 5.18 7.85
CA GLU A 85 -1.57 5.04 9.21
C GLU A 85 -2.69 5.07 10.25
N GLY A 86 -2.78 4.03 11.05
CA GLY A 86 -3.83 3.89 12.05
C GLY A 86 -5.20 3.48 11.51
N ALA A 87 -5.37 3.37 10.20
CA ALA A 87 -6.62 2.91 9.60
C ALA A 87 -6.83 1.43 9.82
N ARG A 88 -8.08 1.03 10.01
CA ARG A 88 -8.46 -0.36 10.21
C ARG A 88 -9.33 -0.81 9.06
N PRO A 89 -8.81 -1.61 8.12
CA PRO A 89 -9.62 -2.15 7.03
C PRO A 89 -10.74 -3.05 7.56
N VAL A 90 -11.86 -3.08 6.86
CA VAL A 90 -13.01 -3.91 7.22
C VAL A 90 -13.09 -5.09 6.25
N VAL A 91 -12.99 -6.30 6.78
CA VAL A 91 -13.09 -7.55 6.02
C VAL A 91 -14.06 -8.48 6.73
N ALA A 92 -15.05 -9.01 5.98
CA ALA A 92 -16.04 -9.91 6.55
C ALA A 92 -15.39 -11.16 7.14
N GLY A 93 -15.79 -11.50 8.37
CA GLY A 93 -15.27 -12.66 9.09
C GLY A 93 -13.90 -12.47 9.74
N TRP A 94 -13.31 -11.29 9.64
CA TRP A 94 -11.99 -10.99 10.20
C TRP A 94 -11.99 -9.64 10.90
N VAL A 95 -11.17 -9.56 11.95
CA VAL A 95 -10.87 -8.31 12.65
C VAL A 95 -9.42 -7.97 12.35
N LEU A 96 -9.19 -6.83 11.71
CA LEU A 96 -7.86 -6.37 11.39
C LEU A 96 -7.40 -5.35 12.43
N SER A 97 -6.11 -5.39 12.78
CA SER A 97 -5.50 -4.34 13.58
C SER A 97 -5.38 -3.05 12.77
N PRO A 98 -5.23 -1.89 13.42
CA PRO A 98 -4.85 -0.69 12.69
C PRO A 98 -3.54 -0.91 11.93
N LEU A 99 -3.42 -0.31 10.75
CA LEU A 99 -2.19 -0.34 9.98
C LEU A 99 -1.10 0.46 10.70
N GLU A 100 0.04 -0.16 10.92
CA GLU A 100 1.17 0.43 11.62
C GLU A 100 2.32 0.64 10.64
N ARG A 101 2.83 1.86 10.58
CA ARG A 101 3.94 2.17 9.68
C ARG A 101 5.26 1.61 10.23
N LEU A 102 6.03 0.97 9.36
CA LEU A 102 7.34 0.42 9.67
C LEU A 102 8.43 1.31 9.08
N GLY A 103 9.30 1.85 9.94
CA GLY A 103 10.46 2.63 9.52
C GLY A 103 10.14 4.03 8.98
N ASP A 104 11.16 4.68 8.49
CA ASP A 104 11.07 6.02 7.90
C ASP A 104 10.80 5.95 6.40
N VAL A 105 10.12 6.97 5.91
CA VAL A 105 9.89 7.17 4.48
C VAL A 105 10.98 8.08 3.94
N LYS A 106 11.68 7.62 2.91
CA LYS A 106 12.69 8.41 2.20
C LYS A 106 12.27 8.61 0.76
N ILE A 107 12.58 9.79 0.23
CA ILE A 107 12.39 10.11 -1.18
C ILE A 107 13.72 10.05 -1.88
N PHE A 108 13.77 9.37 -3.01
CA PHE A 108 14.99 9.20 -3.79
C PHE A 108 14.66 9.23 -5.29
N PRO A 109 15.62 9.66 -6.13
CA PRO A 109 15.43 9.60 -7.56
C PRO A 109 15.47 8.15 -8.05
N ASP A 110 14.57 7.81 -8.97
CA ASP A 110 14.61 6.54 -9.69
C ASP A 110 15.52 6.69 -10.92
N ASP A 111 15.98 5.57 -11.46
CA ASP A 111 16.75 5.54 -12.71
C ASP A 111 15.90 5.86 -13.94
N VAL A 112 14.59 5.79 -13.82
CA VAL A 112 13.67 6.12 -14.91
C VAL A 112 13.63 7.62 -15.15
N VAL A 113 13.85 8.02 -16.39
CA VAL A 113 13.75 9.40 -16.84
C VAL A 113 12.50 9.57 -17.70
N ILE A 114 11.72 10.61 -17.43
CA ILE A 114 10.57 10.94 -18.24
C ILE A 114 11.06 11.64 -19.53
N ALA A 115 10.89 10.96 -20.66
CA ALA A 115 11.47 11.39 -21.94
C ALA A 115 11.06 12.81 -22.36
N ASN A 116 9.80 13.20 -22.11
CA ASN A 116 9.26 14.48 -22.54
C ASN A 116 9.74 15.68 -21.71
N VAL A 117 10.14 15.46 -20.47
CA VAL A 117 10.57 16.51 -19.56
C VAL A 117 12.02 16.37 -19.11
N ASN A 118 12.69 15.33 -19.55
CA ASN A 118 14.09 15.01 -19.21
C ASN A 118 14.38 15.11 -17.71
N THR A 119 13.41 14.68 -16.89
CA THR A 119 13.50 14.73 -15.43
C THR A 119 13.37 13.33 -14.87
N ARG A 120 14.18 13.01 -13.87
CA ARG A 120 14.06 11.73 -13.14
C ARG A 120 12.79 11.70 -12.34
N VAL A 121 12.17 10.50 -12.28
CA VAL A 121 11.04 10.24 -11.39
C VAL A 121 11.55 10.19 -9.95
N MET A 122 10.88 10.91 -9.06
CA MET A 122 11.13 10.82 -7.62
C MET A 122 10.21 9.76 -7.03
N VAL A 123 10.76 8.85 -6.24
CA VAL A 123 10.05 7.69 -5.68
C VAL A 123 10.13 7.72 -4.16
N ALA A 124 9.02 7.43 -3.50
CA ALA A 124 8.97 7.21 -2.06
C ALA A 124 8.24 5.90 -1.78
N LYS A 125 8.68 5.18 -0.75
CA LYS A 125 8.08 3.91 -0.33
C LYS A 125 7.79 3.94 1.15
N ALA A 126 6.60 3.45 1.53
CA ALA A 126 6.20 3.27 2.92
C ALA A 126 5.65 1.87 3.10
N THR A 127 6.02 1.23 4.20
CA THR A 127 5.54 -0.11 4.54
C THR A 127 4.67 -0.03 5.78
N PHE A 128 3.52 -0.71 5.74
CA PHE A 128 2.61 -0.86 6.87
C PHE A 128 2.42 -2.33 7.20
N ARG A 129 2.20 -2.61 8.47
CA ARG A 129 1.93 -3.96 8.94
C ARG A 129 0.58 -4.03 9.63
N TYR A 130 -0.11 -5.14 9.47
CA TYR A 130 -1.37 -5.43 10.15
C TYR A 130 -1.42 -6.87 10.61
N THR A 131 -2.26 -7.14 11.59
CA THR A 131 -2.63 -8.49 12.01
C THR A 131 -4.12 -8.68 11.73
N ALA A 132 -4.47 -9.80 11.12
CA ALA A 132 -5.84 -10.18 10.88
C ALA A 132 -6.18 -11.38 11.77
N THR A 133 -7.22 -11.25 12.59
CA THR A 133 -7.69 -12.30 13.50
C THR A 133 -9.08 -12.73 13.06
N ARG A 134 -9.35 -14.02 13.09
CA ARG A 134 -10.69 -14.54 12.76
C ARG A 134 -11.71 -14.02 13.76
N ALA A 135 -12.80 -13.48 13.26
CA ALA A 135 -13.91 -13.06 14.09
C ALA A 135 -14.59 -14.27 14.75
N ALA A 136 -15.02 -14.08 15.99
CA ALA A 136 -15.71 -15.15 16.75
C ALA A 136 -17.08 -15.48 16.17
#